data_058e8ad611b036a97e4508e2d0548808
#
_entry.id   058e8ad611b036a97e4508e2d0548808
#
_cell.length_a   1.000
_cell.length_b   1.000
_cell.length_c   1.000
_cell.angle_alpha   90.00
_cell.angle_beta   90.00
_cell.angle_gamma   90.00
#
_symmetry.space_group_name_H-M   'P 1'
#
loop_
_entity.id
_entity.type
_entity.pdbx_description
1 polymer ?
#
loop_
_entity_poly.entity_id
_entity_poly.type
_entity_poly.pdbx_seq_one_letter_code
_entity_poly.pdbx_strand_id
1 'polypeptide(L)'
;MREMTLSPSNNFQPKFQNIPSKQLNKIITMRSPIQFNKRHSFRSFSIKNQSQSNQTPVSKEPINVPPLVVVGSANADIYVEIDRLPEEGETISAKNGQTLAGGKGANQAACGAKLSHPTYFVGQVGEDANGNLITQALNDCGVHLDYVNVLKNGAPTGHAVVMLQSDGQNSIIIVGGANMSGWPLNLEDDLQVLKNAGILLLQREIPDSVNIHVAKAARNAGVPVILDAGGMDAPIPRELLNGIDILSPNETELGRLTGMPTNSFEQISEAVVKCHEMDVKQVLVKLGAKGSALFVEGEKLIKQPIISAAKVVDTTGAGDTFTAAFAVALVEGKSKEECLKFAAAAASLCVQVKGAIPSMPDRKSVLKLLQSV
;
A
#
# COMPACT_ATOMS: atom_id res chain seq x y z
N MET A 1 -31.46 -0.25 -51.49
CA MET A 1 -31.41 -1.53 -52.22
C MET A 1 -29.95 -1.92 -52.42
N ARG A 2 -29.45 -2.83 -51.61
CA ARG A 2 -28.51 -3.92 -51.89
C ARG A 2 -28.19 -4.57 -50.52
N GLU A 3 -28.83 -5.69 -50.30
CA GLU A 3 -28.57 -6.63 -49.24
C GLU A 3 -27.19 -7.24 -49.45
N MET A 4 -26.37 -7.32 -48.38
CA MET A 4 -25.22 -8.22 -48.34
C MET A 4 -25.44 -9.23 -47.22
N THR A 5 -25.65 -10.45 -47.65
CA THR A 5 -25.75 -11.66 -46.85
C THR A 5 -24.39 -12.03 -46.25
N LEU A 6 -24.34 -12.23 -44.95
CA LEU A 6 -23.19 -12.83 -44.24
C LEU A 6 -23.42 -14.34 -44.08
N SER A 7 -22.50 -15.14 -44.61
CA SER A 7 -22.39 -16.57 -44.33
C SER A 7 -21.64 -16.88 -43.05
N PRO A 8 -21.96 -18.00 -42.35
CA PRO A 8 -21.34 -18.32 -41.05
C PRO A 8 -20.04 -19.11 -41.28
N SER A 9 -18.97 -18.70 -40.57
CA SER A 9 -17.70 -19.42 -40.55
C SER A 9 -17.45 -20.13 -39.22
N ASN A 10 -17.34 -21.43 -39.35
CA ASN A 10 -16.53 -22.42 -38.62
C ASN A 10 -16.21 -22.25 -37.15
N ASN A 11 -16.82 -23.13 -36.34
CA ASN A 11 -16.43 -23.58 -35.03
C ASN A 11 -15.09 -24.33 -35.10
N PHE A 12 -14.06 -23.81 -34.39
CA PHE A 12 -12.86 -24.56 -34.01
C PHE A 12 -12.96 -24.90 -32.51
N GLN A 13 -13.21 -26.18 -32.21
CA GLN A 13 -13.02 -26.75 -30.87
C GLN A 13 -11.63 -27.40 -30.80
N PRO A 14 -10.79 -27.11 -29.81
CA PRO A 14 -9.59 -27.90 -29.56
C PRO A 14 -9.91 -29.17 -28.78
N LYS A 15 -9.53 -30.31 -29.37
CA LYS A 15 -9.59 -31.64 -28.71
C LYS A 15 -8.58 -31.73 -27.59
N PHE A 16 -9.03 -31.88 -26.36
CA PHE A 16 -8.17 -32.29 -25.24
C PHE A 16 -7.91 -33.80 -25.34
N GLN A 17 -6.65 -34.18 -25.52
CA GLN A 17 -6.18 -35.55 -25.36
C GLN A 17 -5.86 -35.81 -23.90
N ASN A 18 -6.43 -36.87 -23.35
CA ASN A 18 -6.17 -37.40 -22.01
C ASN A 18 -4.72 -37.87 -21.87
N ILE A 19 -3.98 -37.33 -20.92
CA ILE A 19 -2.67 -37.84 -20.49
C ILE A 19 -2.85 -38.74 -19.27
N PRO A 20 -2.32 -39.99 -19.25
CA PRO A 20 -2.51 -40.93 -18.15
C PRO A 20 -1.72 -40.54 -16.89
N SER A 21 -2.32 -40.73 -15.73
CA SER A 21 -1.90 -40.37 -14.38
C SER A 21 -0.70 -41.13 -13.78
N LYS A 22 0.27 -41.58 -14.54
CA LYS A 22 1.41 -42.38 -14.05
C LYS A 22 2.82 -41.74 -14.21
N GLN A 23 2.92 -40.45 -14.50
CA GLN A 23 4.22 -39.76 -14.63
C GLN A 23 4.50 -38.68 -13.60
N LEU A 24 3.67 -38.54 -12.56
CA LEU A 24 3.84 -37.47 -11.56
C LEU A 24 4.81 -37.80 -10.40
N ASN A 25 5.39 -38.97 -10.35
CA ASN A 25 6.21 -39.41 -9.19
C ASN A 25 7.71 -39.52 -9.46
N LYS A 26 8.27 -38.85 -10.48
CA LYS A 26 9.71 -39.00 -10.82
C LYS A 26 10.51 -37.69 -10.92
N ILE A 27 10.00 -36.56 -10.47
CA ILE A 27 10.72 -35.27 -10.52
C ILE A 27 11.04 -34.70 -9.12
N ILE A 28 10.81 -35.44 -8.03
CA ILE A 28 11.09 -34.99 -6.64
C ILE A 28 12.40 -35.57 -6.07
N THR A 29 13.32 -36.01 -6.87
CA THR A 29 14.61 -36.41 -6.33
C THR A 29 15.74 -36.03 -7.29
N MET A 30 16.17 -34.78 -7.21
CA MET A 30 17.54 -34.31 -7.49
C MET A 30 17.61 -32.78 -7.43
N ARG A 31 17.69 -32.22 -6.25
CA ARG A 31 18.40 -30.95 -6.00
C ARG A 31 19.10 -31.04 -4.65
N SER A 32 20.44 -31.08 -4.72
CA SER A 32 21.35 -30.97 -3.59
C SER A 32 21.09 -29.68 -2.79
N PRO A 33 21.28 -29.65 -1.46
CA PRO A 33 21.08 -28.44 -0.67
C PRO A 33 22.14 -27.42 -1.02
N ILE A 34 21.73 -26.33 -1.61
CA ILE A 34 22.55 -25.13 -1.74
C ILE A 34 22.73 -24.56 -0.32
N GLN A 35 23.97 -24.50 0.14
CA GLN A 35 24.34 -23.89 1.41
C GLN A 35 23.92 -22.42 1.41
N PHE A 36 22.91 -22.09 2.22
CA PHE A 36 22.55 -20.71 2.53
C PHE A 36 23.65 -20.11 3.39
N ASN A 37 24.40 -19.18 2.82
CA ASN A 37 25.22 -18.25 3.58
C ASN A 37 24.30 -17.46 4.52
N LYS A 38 24.62 -17.53 5.81
CA LYS A 38 23.96 -16.80 6.89
C LYS A 38 23.93 -15.31 6.55
N ARG A 39 22.79 -14.80 6.12
CA ARG A 39 22.50 -13.36 6.08
C ARG A 39 21.86 -12.97 7.41
N HIS A 40 22.53 -12.05 8.05
CA HIS A 40 22.18 -11.26 9.24
C HIS A 40 20.84 -11.61 9.92
N SER A 41 20.97 -12.38 11.00
CA SER A 41 19.92 -12.51 12.02
C SER A 41 19.59 -11.15 12.60
N PHE A 42 18.31 -10.84 12.73
CA PHE A 42 17.83 -9.78 13.60
C PHE A 42 18.49 -9.92 14.96
N ARG A 43 19.32 -8.98 15.35
CA ARG A 43 19.91 -8.94 16.70
C ARG A 43 18.79 -8.65 17.69
N SER A 44 18.35 -9.68 18.39
CA SER A 44 17.57 -9.54 19.60
C SER A 44 18.49 -8.93 20.68
N PHE A 45 18.24 -7.71 21.09
CA PHE A 45 18.87 -7.13 22.27
C PHE A 45 18.22 -7.69 23.53
N SER A 46 18.86 -8.69 24.14
CA SER A 46 18.55 -9.11 25.51
C SER A 46 19.17 -8.12 26.49
N ILE A 47 18.33 -7.37 27.18
CA ILE A 47 18.77 -6.55 28.32
C ILE A 47 18.95 -7.48 29.52
N LYS A 48 20.18 -7.78 29.89
CA LYS A 48 20.51 -8.36 31.20
C LYS A 48 20.51 -7.24 32.23
N ASN A 49 19.55 -7.30 33.15
CA ASN A 49 19.60 -6.50 34.39
C ASN A 49 20.80 -6.95 35.23
N GLN A 50 21.78 -6.07 35.39
CA GLN A 50 22.69 -6.08 36.51
C GLN A 50 22.59 -4.74 37.26
N SER A 51 22.06 -4.81 38.47
CA SER A 51 22.05 -3.73 39.43
C SER A 51 23.47 -3.46 39.91
N GLN A 52 24.01 -2.26 39.65
CA GLN A 52 24.97 -1.58 40.53
C GLN A 52 24.96 -0.08 40.24
N SER A 53 24.80 0.67 41.31
CA SER A 53 24.77 2.12 41.42
C SER A 53 26.12 2.74 41.06
N ASN A 54 26.11 3.67 40.05
CA ASN A 54 26.95 4.87 40.08
C ASN A 54 26.37 5.86 39.06
N GLN A 55 25.91 7.00 39.54
CA GLN A 55 25.33 8.08 38.77
C GLN A 55 26.45 8.84 38.06
N THR A 56 26.59 8.63 36.75
CA THR A 56 27.15 9.60 35.81
C THR A 56 26.03 9.98 34.83
N PRO A 57 25.87 11.24 34.42
CA PRO A 57 24.80 11.62 33.49
C PRO A 57 25.10 11.00 32.14
N VAL A 58 24.37 9.92 31.81
CA VAL A 58 24.40 9.31 30.48
C VAL A 58 23.71 10.31 29.56
N SER A 59 24.49 10.96 28.71
CA SER A 59 23.97 11.62 27.51
C SER A 59 23.17 10.56 26.74
N LYS A 60 21.84 10.66 26.74
CA LYS A 60 20.97 9.88 25.84
C LYS A 60 21.31 10.31 24.42
N GLU A 61 22.16 9.57 23.73
CA GLU A 61 22.19 9.65 22.28
C GLU A 61 20.76 9.43 21.78
N PRO A 62 20.26 10.25 20.85
CA PRO A 62 18.94 10.04 20.29
C PRO A 62 18.93 8.65 19.66
N ILE A 63 18.00 7.78 20.11
CA ILE A 63 17.78 6.48 19.49
C ILE A 63 17.42 6.80 18.03
N ASN A 64 18.36 6.56 17.12
CA ASN A 64 18.18 6.81 15.71
C ASN A 64 17.23 5.73 15.16
N VAL A 65 15.92 6.00 15.26
CA VAL A 65 14.88 5.11 14.73
C VAL A 65 14.93 5.19 13.21
N PRO A 66 15.18 4.09 12.49
CA PRO A 66 15.21 4.11 11.02
C PRO A 66 13.88 4.61 10.46
N PRO A 67 13.88 5.59 9.55
CA PRO A 67 12.66 6.22 9.07
C PRO A 67 11.83 5.29 8.17
N LEU A 68 10.52 5.56 8.12
CA LEU A 68 9.64 5.12 7.08
C LEU A 68 9.87 6.02 5.85
N VAL A 69 10.13 5.43 4.70
CA VAL A 69 10.19 6.14 3.42
C VAL A 69 9.00 5.72 2.56
N VAL A 70 8.25 6.69 2.08
CA VAL A 70 7.12 6.47 1.18
C VAL A 70 7.42 7.11 -0.16
N VAL A 71 7.47 6.33 -1.22
CA VAL A 71 7.59 6.82 -2.59
C VAL A 71 6.26 6.59 -3.29
N GLY A 72 5.61 7.66 -3.74
CA GLY A 72 4.27 7.49 -4.29
C GLY A 72 3.57 8.78 -4.71
N SER A 73 2.26 8.67 -4.83
CA SER A 73 1.37 9.70 -5.32
C SER A 73 0.98 10.73 -4.26
N ALA A 74 0.66 11.92 -4.76
CA ALA A 74 0.01 12.99 -4.03
C ALA A 74 -1.15 13.54 -4.88
N ASN A 75 -2.39 13.45 -4.41
CA ASN A 75 -3.58 13.85 -5.14
C ASN A 75 -4.40 14.88 -4.34
N ALA A 76 -5.01 15.82 -5.05
CA ALA A 76 -6.11 16.60 -4.50
C ALA A 76 -7.42 15.86 -4.75
N ASP A 77 -8.07 15.36 -3.70
CA ASP A 77 -9.32 14.64 -3.80
C ASP A 77 -10.49 15.64 -3.78
N ILE A 78 -11.12 15.82 -4.94
CA ILE A 78 -12.26 16.73 -5.16
C ILE A 78 -13.54 15.94 -4.89
N TYR A 79 -14.07 16.06 -3.69
CA TYR A 79 -15.34 15.44 -3.31
C TYR A 79 -16.51 16.24 -3.83
N VAL A 80 -17.46 15.57 -4.48
CA VAL A 80 -18.72 16.16 -4.97
C VAL A 80 -19.88 15.30 -4.49
N GLU A 81 -20.75 15.85 -3.65
CA GLU A 81 -21.93 15.16 -3.13
C GLU A 81 -23.12 15.38 -4.07
N ILE A 82 -23.61 14.30 -4.67
CA ILE A 82 -24.68 14.31 -5.69
C ILE A 82 -25.81 13.34 -5.31
N ASP A 83 -26.98 13.54 -5.88
CA ASP A 83 -28.08 12.59 -5.70
C ASP A 83 -27.91 11.32 -6.53
N ARG A 84 -27.42 11.48 -7.74
CA ARG A 84 -27.16 10.42 -8.71
C ARG A 84 -26.06 10.84 -9.68
N LEU A 85 -25.49 9.91 -10.42
CA LEU A 85 -24.60 10.25 -11.55
C LEU A 85 -25.40 10.98 -12.65
N PRO A 86 -24.79 11.95 -13.36
CA PRO A 86 -25.40 12.59 -14.53
C PRO A 86 -25.53 11.58 -15.67
N GLU A 87 -26.57 11.73 -16.50
CA GLU A 87 -26.71 11.05 -17.78
C GLU A 87 -25.84 11.72 -18.85
N GLU A 88 -25.68 11.06 -19.99
CA GLU A 88 -24.92 11.61 -21.10
C GLU A 88 -25.51 12.94 -21.58
N GLY A 89 -24.69 14.00 -21.62
CA GLY A 89 -25.09 15.35 -22.00
C GLY A 89 -25.82 16.15 -20.92
N GLU A 90 -26.03 15.57 -19.73
CA GLU A 90 -26.75 16.24 -18.65
C GLU A 90 -25.83 17.11 -17.79
N THR A 91 -26.37 18.21 -17.29
CA THR A 91 -25.77 19.05 -16.25
C THR A 91 -26.60 18.96 -14.98
N ILE A 92 -25.99 18.51 -13.88
CA ILE A 92 -26.66 18.43 -12.58
C ILE A 92 -25.99 19.36 -11.56
N SER A 93 -26.71 19.75 -10.52
CA SER A 93 -26.17 20.49 -9.38
C SER A 93 -25.73 19.53 -8.28
N ALA A 94 -24.54 19.74 -7.74
CA ALA A 94 -24.10 19.05 -6.55
C ALA A 94 -24.68 19.70 -5.28
N LYS A 95 -24.86 18.91 -4.22
CA LYS A 95 -25.29 19.40 -2.90
C LYS A 95 -24.17 20.10 -2.14
N ASN A 96 -22.96 19.59 -2.32
CA ASN A 96 -21.78 20.07 -1.62
C ASN A 96 -20.53 19.69 -2.42
N GLY A 97 -19.43 20.38 -2.17
CA GLY A 97 -18.11 20.07 -2.73
C GLY A 97 -17.00 20.55 -1.82
N GLN A 98 -15.94 19.77 -1.73
CA GLN A 98 -14.72 20.13 -1.01
C GLN A 98 -13.50 19.48 -1.64
N THR A 99 -12.33 20.11 -1.50
CA THR A 99 -11.07 19.54 -1.93
C THR A 99 -10.24 19.20 -0.70
N LEU A 100 -9.78 17.97 -0.61
CA LEU A 100 -8.94 17.47 0.48
C LEU A 100 -7.62 16.95 -0.07
N ALA A 101 -6.56 16.97 0.74
CA ALA A 101 -5.33 16.31 0.41
C ALA A 101 -5.49 14.79 0.52
N GLY A 102 -4.95 14.07 -0.46
CA GLY A 102 -5.02 12.62 -0.58
C GLY A 102 -3.95 12.07 -1.52
N GLY A 103 -4.21 10.93 -2.14
CA GLY A 103 -3.26 10.12 -2.88
C GLY A 103 -2.63 9.06 -1.95
N LYS A 104 -2.52 7.81 -2.43
CA LYS A 104 -2.08 6.68 -1.59
C LYS A 104 -0.72 6.92 -0.93
N GLY A 105 0.25 7.49 -1.66
CA GLY A 105 1.56 7.82 -1.11
C GLY A 105 1.48 8.87 0.00
N ALA A 106 0.80 9.99 -0.25
CA ALA A 106 0.60 11.05 0.73
C ALA A 106 -0.17 10.55 1.97
N ASN A 107 -1.20 9.71 1.76
CA ASN A 107 -1.97 9.08 2.84
C ASN A 107 -1.09 8.23 3.75
N GLN A 108 -0.28 7.35 3.17
CA GLN A 108 0.61 6.45 3.92
C GLN A 108 1.71 7.23 4.65
N ALA A 109 2.26 8.28 4.04
CA ALA A 109 3.24 9.16 4.68
C ALA A 109 2.63 9.92 5.87
N ALA A 110 1.46 10.53 5.67
CA ALA A 110 0.74 11.23 6.74
C ALA A 110 0.42 10.30 7.92
N CYS A 111 0.00 9.06 7.64
CA CYS A 111 -0.26 8.06 8.67
C CYS A 111 1.00 7.72 9.46
N GLY A 112 2.12 7.45 8.81
CA GLY A 112 3.40 7.16 9.47
C GLY A 112 3.82 8.27 10.43
N ALA A 113 3.77 9.53 9.98
CA ALA A 113 4.13 10.69 10.77
C ALA A 113 3.17 10.91 11.97
N LYS A 114 1.83 10.81 11.76
CA LYS A 114 0.84 10.90 12.84
C LYS A 114 0.96 9.77 13.86
N LEU A 115 1.50 8.62 13.46
CA LEU A 115 1.90 7.55 14.37
C LEU A 115 3.23 7.83 15.09
N SER A 116 3.75 9.06 15.01
CA SER A 116 4.99 9.52 15.65
C SER A 116 6.22 8.72 15.20
N HIS A 117 6.25 8.29 13.94
CA HIS A 117 7.40 7.63 13.34
C HIS A 117 8.08 8.59 12.33
N PRO A 118 9.41 8.75 12.34
CA PRO A 118 10.10 9.57 11.35
C PRO A 118 9.73 9.12 9.94
N THR A 119 9.13 10.00 9.14
CA THR A 119 8.56 9.64 7.85
C THR A 119 8.95 10.63 6.78
N TYR A 120 9.55 10.14 5.69
CA TYR A 120 9.87 10.89 4.49
C TYR A 120 8.90 10.56 3.37
N PHE A 121 8.46 11.58 2.66
CA PHE A 121 7.69 11.42 1.43
C PHE A 121 8.53 11.82 0.22
N VAL A 122 8.64 10.91 -0.73
CA VAL A 122 9.27 11.12 -2.05
C VAL A 122 8.16 11.10 -3.08
N GLY A 123 7.90 12.24 -3.70
CA GLY A 123 6.78 12.39 -4.61
C GLY A 123 6.85 13.67 -5.40
N GLN A 124 5.80 13.94 -6.17
CA GLN A 124 5.73 15.11 -7.02
C GLN A 124 4.38 15.80 -6.96
N VAL A 125 4.41 17.13 -7.04
CA VAL A 125 3.22 17.97 -7.17
C VAL A 125 3.46 19.01 -8.27
N GLY A 126 2.41 19.58 -8.81
CA GLY A 126 2.51 20.74 -9.69
C GLY A 126 2.72 22.04 -8.90
N GLU A 127 3.20 23.08 -9.57
CA GLU A 127 3.27 24.46 -9.02
C GLU A 127 1.87 25.11 -9.08
N ASP A 128 0.93 24.59 -8.28
CA ASP A 128 -0.48 25.02 -8.26
C ASP A 128 -1.08 24.99 -6.85
N ALA A 129 -2.35 25.42 -6.73
CA ALA A 129 -3.06 25.48 -5.46
C ALA A 129 -3.23 24.08 -4.82
N ASN A 130 -3.38 23.04 -5.62
CA ASN A 130 -3.54 21.66 -5.15
C ASN A 130 -2.20 21.14 -4.58
N GLY A 131 -1.08 21.45 -5.23
CA GLY A 131 0.25 21.12 -4.72
C GLY A 131 0.52 21.77 -3.37
N ASN A 132 0.16 23.05 -3.21
CA ASN A 132 0.26 23.75 -1.94
C ASN A 132 -0.65 23.15 -0.85
N LEU A 133 -1.89 22.77 -1.20
CA LEU A 133 -2.81 22.11 -0.29
C LEU A 133 -2.22 20.81 0.28
N ILE A 134 -1.66 19.97 -0.58
CA ILE A 134 -1.13 18.66 -0.19
C ILE A 134 0.15 18.81 0.63
N THR A 135 1.09 19.63 0.18
CA THR A 135 2.35 19.84 0.90
C THR A 135 2.12 20.46 2.28
N GLN A 136 1.17 21.38 2.41
CA GLN A 136 0.78 21.91 3.71
C GLN A 136 0.18 20.83 4.61
N ALA A 137 -0.76 20.02 4.11
CA ALA A 137 -1.38 18.94 4.88
C ALA A 137 -0.36 17.90 5.36
N LEU A 138 0.62 17.54 4.53
CA LEU A 138 1.70 16.63 4.91
C LEU A 138 2.63 17.25 5.96
N ASN A 139 3.00 18.51 5.78
CA ASN A 139 3.82 19.27 6.75
C ASN A 139 3.11 19.34 8.12
N ASP A 140 1.82 19.61 8.14
CA ASP A 140 1.01 19.67 9.38
C ASP A 140 0.93 18.30 10.10
N CYS A 141 1.08 17.21 9.36
CA CYS A 141 1.21 15.87 9.91
C CYS A 141 2.62 15.55 10.43
N GLY A 142 3.63 16.39 10.12
CA GLY A 142 5.03 16.17 10.50
C GLY A 142 5.81 15.28 9.52
N VAL A 143 5.39 15.19 8.26
CA VAL A 143 6.12 14.47 7.20
C VAL A 143 7.30 15.30 6.74
N HIS A 144 8.46 14.68 6.57
CA HIS A 144 9.63 15.30 5.94
C HIS A 144 9.42 15.38 4.43
N LEU A 145 9.48 16.60 3.87
CA LEU A 145 9.18 16.92 2.48
C LEU A 145 10.41 17.26 1.64
N ASP A 146 11.61 17.00 2.14
CA ASP A 146 12.89 17.33 1.49
C ASP A 146 13.04 16.72 0.09
N TYR A 147 12.27 15.65 -0.18
CA TYR A 147 12.27 14.89 -1.44
C TYR A 147 10.98 15.07 -2.24
N VAL A 148 10.20 16.11 -1.95
CA VAL A 148 9.02 16.44 -2.76
C VAL A 148 9.42 17.38 -3.87
N ASN A 149 9.23 16.94 -5.11
CA ASN A 149 9.54 17.75 -6.29
C ASN A 149 8.31 18.58 -6.71
N VAL A 150 8.50 19.89 -6.88
CA VAL A 150 7.47 20.79 -7.43
C VAL A 150 7.77 21.04 -8.91
N LEU A 151 6.92 20.52 -9.78
CA LEU A 151 7.08 20.63 -11.24
C LEU A 151 6.74 22.03 -11.73
N LYS A 152 7.77 22.87 -11.89
CA LYS A 152 7.63 24.23 -12.44
C LYS A 152 7.32 24.15 -13.94
N ASN A 153 6.26 24.84 -14.38
CA ASN A 153 5.82 24.84 -15.77
C ASN A 153 5.59 23.43 -16.35
N GLY A 154 5.33 22.46 -15.47
CA GLY A 154 5.11 21.06 -15.82
C GLY A 154 3.63 20.65 -15.75
N ALA A 155 3.41 19.36 -15.50
CA ALA A 155 2.08 18.82 -15.30
C ALA A 155 1.45 19.38 -14.01
N PRO A 156 0.12 19.62 -13.98
CA PRO A 156 -0.60 20.00 -12.77
C PRO A 156 -0.52 18.90 -11.73
N THR A 157 -0.76 19.25 -10.48
CA THR A 157 -0.88 18.28 -9.38
C THR A 157 -1.93 17.21 -9.72
N GLY A 158 -1.62 15.94 -9.40
CA GLY A 158 -2.57 14.85 -9.52
C GLY A 158 -3.83 15.13 -8.72
N HIS A 159 -4.98 14.70 -9.24
CA HIS A 159 -6.24 14.87 -8.52
C HIS A 159 -7.22 13.72 -8.80
N ALA A 160 -8.15 13.50 -7.88
CA ALA A 160 -9.26 12.60 -8.03
C ALA A 160 -10.58 13.35 -7.91
N VAL A 161 -11.54 13.05 -8.77
CA VAL A 161 -12.93 13.50 -8.59
C VAL A 161 -13.70 12.35 -7.95
N VAL A 162 -14.16 12.55 -6.73
CA VAL A 162 -14.88 11.56 -5.92
C VAL A 162 -16.35 11.98 -5.87
N MET A 163 -17.17 11.31 -6.66
CA MET A 163 -18.62 11.54 -6.72
C MET A 163 -19.32 10.65 -5.68
N LEU A 164 -19.84 11.26 -4.62
CA LEU A 164 -20.56 10.57 -3.55
C LEU A 164 -22.06 10.67 -3.80
N GLN A 165 -22.73 9.53 -3.97
CA GLN A 165 -24.17 9.48 -4.14
C GLN A 165 -24.91 9.39 -2.79
N SER A 166 -26.17 9.83 -2.77
CA SER A 166 -26.99 9.85 -1.56
C SER A 166 -27.26 8.46 -0.96
N ASP A 167 -27.11 7.40 -1.74
CA ASP A 167 -27.23 5.99 -1.31
C ASP A 167 -25.93 5.41 -0.72
N GLY A 168 -24.85 6.22 -0.67
CA GLY A 168 -23.54 5.84 -0.14
C GLY A 168 -22.61 5.20 -1.18
N GLN A 169 -23.05 5.07 -2.44
CA GLN A 169 -22.15 4.65 -3.52
C GLN A 169 -21.20 5.78 -3.91
N ASN A 170 -20.02 5.44 -4.40
CA ASN A 170 -19.08 6.40 -4.96
C ASN A 170 -18.59 5.97 -6.34
N SER A 171 -18.22 6.97 -7.14
CA SER A 171 -17.51 6.81 -8.40
C SER A 171 -16.31 7.74 -8.38
N ILE A 172 -15.14 7.21 -8.77
CA ILE A 172 -13.88 7.94 -8.67
C ILE A 172 -13.22 8.00 -10.04
N ILE A 173 -12.80 9.21 -10.44
CA ILE A 173 -12.02 9.46 -11.66
C ILE A 173 -10.67 10.03 -11.21
N ILE A 174 -9.57 9.41 -11.61
CA ILE A 174 -8.22 9.83 -11.27
C ILE A 174 -7.54 10.48 -12.47
N VAL A 175 -6.92 11.65 -12.24
CA VAL A 175 -6.05 12.33 -13.18
C VAL A 175 -4.64 12.34 -12.59
N GLY A 176 -3.73 11.59 -13.19
CA GLY A 176 -2.37 11.36 -12.64
C GLY A 176 -1.54 12.63 -12.51
N GLY A 177 -1.62 13.54 -13.49
CA GLY A 177 -0.89 14.81 -13.43
C GLY A 177 0.61 14.62 -13.15
N ALA A 178 1.13 15.37 -12.19
CA ALA A 178 2.52 15.30 -11.76
C ALA A 178 2.95 13.90 -11.29
N ASN A 179 2.04 13.09 -10.72
CA ASN A 179 2.37 11.73 -10.30
C ASN A 179 2.84 10.85 -11.45
N MET A 180 2.35 11.09 -12.67
CA MET A 180 2.62 10.25 -13.84
C MET A 180 3.69 10.82 -14.78
N SER A 181 4.23 12.00 -14.50
CA SER A 181 5.15 12.70 -15.41
C SER A 181 6.30 13.36 -14.66
N GLY A 182 7.42 13.57 -15.38
CA GLY A 182 8.54 14.37 -14.86
C GLY A 182 9.42 13.69 -13.81
N TRP A 183 9.26 12.38 -13.57
CA TRP A 183 10.16 11.66 -12.66
C TRP A 183 11.59 11.66 -13.23
N PRO A 184 12.60 12.06 -12.44
CA PRO A 184 13.98 12.07 -12.91
C PRO A 184 14.44 10.64 -13.22
N LEU A 185 15.23 10.50 -14.30
CA LEU A 185 15.81 9.20 -14.67
C LEU A 185 16.89 8.74 -13.69
N ASN A 186 17.51 9.70 -12.98
CA ASN A 186 18.52 9.45 -11.96
C ASN A 186 17.97 9.91 -10.60
N LEU A 187 17.21 9.02 -9.96
CA LEU A 187 16.74 9.19 -8.59
C LEU A 187 17.86 8.96 -7.54
N GLU A 188 19.14 8.79 -7.96
CA GLU A 188 20.22 8.36 -7.07
C GLU A 188 20.47 9.30 -5.91
N ASP A 189 20.34 10.62 -6.12
CA ASP A 189 20.50 11.62 -5.05
C ASP A 189 19.30 11.61 -4.11
N ASP A 190 18.09 11.45 -4.64
CA ASP A 190 16.85 11.33 -3.84
C ASP A 190 16.78 9.98 -3.09
N LEU A 191 17.50 8.98 -3.57
CA LEU A 191 17.56 7.65 -2.95
C LEU A 191 18.55 7.55 -1.77
N GLN A 192 19.30 8.59 -1.42
CA GLN A 192 20.15 8.57 -0.23
C GLN A 192 19.32 8.33 1.04
N VAL A 193 18.08 8.83 1.09
CA VAL A 193 17.15 8.58 2.21
C VAL A 193 16.85 7.08 2.38
N LEU A 194 16.83 6.30 1.28
CA LEU A 194 16.60 4.86 1.33
C LEU A 194 17.71 4.08 2.03
N LYS A 195 18.96 4.54 1.98
CA LYS A 195 20.08 3.80 2.58
C LYS A 195 19.97 3.64 4.08
N ASN A 196 19.24 4.56 4.73
CA ASN A 196 19.02 4.57 6.17
C ASN A 196 17.57 4.23 6.55
N ALA A 197 16.72 3.92 5.58
CA ALA A 197 15.32 3.60 5.82
C ALA A 197 15.15 2.29 6.59
N GLY A 198 14.17 2.26 7.48
CA GLY A 198 13.73 1.02 8.11
C GLY A 198 12.86 0.17 7.21
N ILE A 199 12.08 0.84 6.34
CA ILE A 199 11.18 0.22 5.37
C ILE A 199 10.78 1.22 4.28
N LEU A 200 10.52 0.70 3.08
CA LEU A 200 9.99 1.43 1.93
C LEU A 200 8.53 1.03 1.67
N LEU A 201 7.65 2.03 1.50
CA LEU A 201 6.28 1.83 1.01
C LEU A 201 6.13 2.33 -0.42
N LEU A 202 5.51 1.52 -1.26
CA LEU A 202 5.18 1.80 -2.65
C LEU A 202 3.70 1.57 -2.91
N GLN A 203 3.13 2.27 -3.90
CA GLN A 203 1.77 2.10 -4.40
C GLN A 203 1.78 2.26 -5.92
N ARG A 204 0.67 1.90 -6.59
CA ARG A 204 0.62 1.93 -8.05
C ARG A 204 -0.13 3.14 -8.62
N GLU A 205 0.05 4.30 -8.05
CA GLU A 205 -0.45 5.58 -8.59
C GLU A 205 0.67 6.47 -9.18
N ILE A 206 1.86 5.90 -9.35
CA ILE A 206 3.01 6.47 -10.08
C ILE A 206 3.49 5.43 -11.11
N PRO A 207 4.32 5.80 -12.10
CA PRO A 207 4.80 4.85 -13.11
C PRO A 207 5.48 3.63 -12.48
N ASP A 208 5.13 2.43 -12.93
CA ASP A 208 5.76 1.18 -12.46
C ASP A 208 7.28 1.16 -12.70
N SER A 209 7.77 1.88 -13.72
CA SER A 209 9.21 2.04 -13.95
C SER A 209 9.92 2.74 -12.79
N VAL A 210 9.27 3.71 -12.14
CA VAL A 210 9.77 4.38 -10.93
C VAL A 210 9.77 3.40 -9.76
N ASN A 211 8.64 2.72 -9.55
CA ASN A 211 8.51 1.71 -8.49
C ASN A 211 9.58 0.61 -8.61
N ILE A 212 9.83 0.10 -9.82
CA ILE A 212 10.88 -0.89 -10.10
C ILE A 212 12.26 -0.36 -9.73
N HIS A 213 12.58 0.87 -10.16
CA HIS A 213 13.88 1.48 -9.89
C HIS A 213 14.12 1.64 -8.38
N VAL A 214 13.13 2.19 -7.67
CA VAL A 214 13.20 2.44 -6.23
C VAL A 214 13.23 1.12 -5.42
N ALA A 215 12.42 0.13 -5.80
CA ALA A 215 12.44 -1.19 -5.16
C ALA A 215 13.81 -1.88 -5.32
N LYS A 216 14.42 -1.77 -6.50
CA LYS A 216 15.80 -2.26 -6.74
C LYS A 216 16.82 -1.58 -5.83
N ALA A 217 16.75 -0.26 -5.70
CA ALA A 217 17.66 0.52 -4.85
C ALA A 217 17.50 0.13 -3.36
N ALA A 218 16.27 0.02 -2.87
CA ALA A 218 15.96 -0.41 -1.51
C ALA A 218 16.51 -1.84 -1.25
N ARG A 219 16.27 -2.78 -2.16
CA ARG A 219 16.80 -4.14 -2.06
C ARG A 219 18.33 -4.18 -2.00
N ASN A 220 19.02 -3.37 -2.81
CA ASN A 220 20.47 -3.26 -2.80
C ASN A 220 20.99 -2.67 -1.47
N ALA A 221 20.22 -1.81 -0.83
CA ALA A 221 20.50 -1.26 0.48
C ALA A 221 20.09 -2.19 1.65
N GLY A 222 19.42 -3.31 1.38
CA GLY A 222 18.91 -4.23 2.40
C GLY A 222 17.66 -3.71 3.13
N VAL A 223 16.95 -2.74 2.54
CA VAL A 223 15.72 -2.14 3.08
C VAL A 223 14.51 -2.94 2.59
N PRO A 224 13.64 -3.42 3.51
CA PRO A 224 12.43 -4.13 3.13
C PRO A 224 11.44 -3.23 2.39
N VAL A 225 10.69 -3.83 1.45
CA VAL A 225 9.75 -3.13 0.57
C VAL A 225 8.35 -3.71 0.72
N ILE A 226 7.37 -2.86 1.01
CA ILE A 226 5.94 -3.19 0.93
C ILE A 226 5.36 -2.49 -0.30
N LEU A 227 4.70 -3.25 -1.17
CA LEU A 227 3.89 -2.73 -2.27
C LEU A 227 2.40 -2.84 -1.92
N ASP A 228 1.72 -1.72 -1.75
CA ASP A 228 0.26 -1.67 -1.81
C ASP A 228 -0.17 -1.85 -3.27
N ALA A 229 -0.99 -2.87 -3.53
CA ALA A 229 -1.37 -3.23 -4.90
C ALA A 229 -2.39 -2.28 -5.53
N GLY A 230 -2.90 -1.31 -4.75
CA GLY A 230 -3.87 -0.33 -5.21
C GLY A 230 -3.31 0.72 -6.15
N GLY A 231 -4.14 1.19 -7.08
CA GLY A 231 -3.82 2.19 -8.09
C GLY A 231 -4.13 1.69 -9.50
N MET A 232 -3.11 1.59 -10.37
CA MET A 232 -3.26 1.18 -11.77
C MET A 232 -3.91 -0.20 -11.92
N ASP A 233 -4.76 -0.32 -12.93
CA ASP A 233 -5.44 -1.57 -13.29
C ASP A 233 -4.57 -2.54 -14.11
N ALA A 234 -3.48 -2.06 -14.70
CA ALA A 234 -2.56 -2.88 -15.47
C ALA A 234 -1.94 -4.01 -14.62
N PRO A 235 -1.56 -5.15 -15.20
CA PRO A 235 -0.83 -6.20 -14.51
C PRO A 235 0.44 -5.65 -13.82
N ILE A 236 0.76 -6.18 -12.64
CA ILE A 236 2.00 -5.78 -11.94
C ILE A 236 3.19 -6.41 -12.68
N PRO A 237 4.19 -5.62 -13.13
CA PRO A 237 5.37 -6.16 -13.78
C PRO A 237 6.10 -7.17 -12.87
N ARG A 238 6.53 -8.30 -13.43
CA ARG A 238 7.25 -9.32 -12.67
C ARG A 238 8.53 -8.77 -12.02
N GLU A 239 9.17 -7.82 -12.68
CA GLU A 239 10.35 -7.14 -12.17
C GLU A 239 10.06 -6.37 -10.89
N LEU A 240 8.87 -5.76 -10.77
CA LEU A 240 8.43 -5.10 -9.53
C LEU A 240 8.12 -6.14 -8.44
N LEU A 241 7.38 -7.21 -8.77
CA LEU A 241 7.11 -8.30 -7.81
C LEU A 241 8.39 -8.91 -7.24
N ASN A 242 9.42 -9.07 -8.06
CA ASN A 242 10.73 -9.57 -7.62
C ASN A 242 11.50 -8.58 -6.72
N GLY A 243 11.10 -7.32 -6.71
CA GLY A 243 11.73 -6.23 -5.93
C GLY A 243 11.13 -6.03 -4.54
N ILE A 244 10.01 -6.66 -4.23
CA ILE A 244 9.26 -6.43 -2.98
C ILE A 244 9.39 -7.59 -2.00
N ASP A 245 9.20 -7.32 -0.71
CA ASP A 245 9.17 -8.32 0.36
C ASP A 245 7.74 -8.68 0.76
N ILE A 246 6.84 -7.69 0.74
CA ILE A 246 5.42 -7.86 1.10
C ILE A 246 4.55 -7.22 0.02
N LEU A 247 3.59 -7.98 -0.50
CA LEU A 247 2.50 -7.47 -1.34
C LEU A 247 1.26 -7.25 -0.47
N SER A 248 0.66 -6.06 -0.53
CA SER A 248 -0.51 -5.70 0.28
C SER A 248 -1.74 -5.38 -0.59
N PRO A 249 -2.48 -6.39 -1.08
CA PRO A 249 -3.71 -6.21 -1.82
C PRO A 249 -4.93 -6.18 -0.90
N ASN A 250 -6.04 -5.60 -1.40
CA ASN A 250 -7.39 -5.95 -0.96
C ASN A 250 -7.94 -7.13 -1.78
N GLU A 251 -9.18 -7.56 -1.51
CA GLU A 251 -9.83 -8.69 -2.20
C GLU A 251 -9.93 -8.46 -3.72
N THR A 252 -10.34 -7.27 -4.14
CA THR A 252 -10.48 -6.90 -5.57
C THR A 252 -9.12 -6.83 -6.27
N GLU A 253 -8.13 -6.23 -5.64
CA GLU A 253 -6.77 -6.12 -6.16
C GLU A 253 -6.11 -7.50 -6.29
N LEU A 254 -6.31 -8.39 -5.30
CA LEU A 254 -5.84 -9.77 -5.35
C LEU A 254 -6.50 -10.55 -6.50
N GLY A 255 -7.82 -10.42 -6.65
CA GLY A 255 -8.57 -11.06 -7.74
C GLY A 255 -8.07 -10.59 -9.11
N ARG A 256 -7.83 -9.29 -9.26
CA ARG A 256 -7.31 -8.69 -10.50
C ARG A 256 -5.90 -9.16 -10.84
N LEU A 257 -5.01 -9.21 -9.84
CA LEU A 257 -3.65 -9.68 -10.00
C LEU A 257 -3.55 -11.13 -10.43
N THR A 258 -4.39 -11.99 -9.85
CA THR A 258 -4.30 -13.44 -10.02
C THR A 258 -5.24 -13.99 -11.11
N GLY A 259 -6.25 -13.19 -11.50
CA GLY A 259 -7.35 -13.65 -12.37
C GLY A 259 -8.30 -14.64 -11.68
N MET A 260 -8.25 -14.76 -10.34
CA MET A 260 -8.99 -15.73 -9.55
C MET A 260 -10.14 -15.06 -8.76
N PRO A 261 -11.22 -15.80 -8.45
CA PRO A 261 -12.26 -15.28 -7.56
C PRO A 261 -11.72 -15.09 -6.13
N THR A 262 -12.28 -14.12 -5.40
CA THR A 262 -11.86 -13.75 -4.04
C THR A 262 -13.07 -13.52 -3.11
N ASN A 263 -14.20 -14.19 -3.38
CA ASN A 263 -15.46 -13.99 -2.65
C ASN A 263 -15.49 -14.74 -1.30
N SER A 264 -14.70 -15.80 -1.15
CA SER A 264 -14.56 -16.55 0.09
C SER A 264 -13.10 -16.57 0.56
N PHE A 265 -12.89 -16.93 1.84
CA PHE A 265 -11.55 -17.03 2.39
C PHE A 265 -10.72 -18.15 1.74
N GLU A 266 -11.39 -19.23 1.33
CA GLU A 266 -10.77 -20.34 0.60
C GLU A 266 -10.26 -19.87 -0.76
N GLN A 267 -11.10 -19.15 -1.52
CA GLN A 267 -10.70 -18.56 -2.81
C GLN A 267 -9.56 -17.55 -2.66
N ILE A 268 -9.59 -16.72 -1.61
CA ILE A 268 -8.49 -15.80 -1.28
C ILE A 268 -7.20 -16.59 -1.02
N SER A 269 -7.28 -17.70 -0.26
CA SER A 269 -6.12 -18.53 0.02
C SER A 269 -5.53 -19.17 -1.25
N GLU A 270 -6.39 -19.63 -2.17
CA GLU A 270 -5.98 -20.13 -3.48
C GLU A 270 -5.33 -19.03 -4.35
N ALA A 271 -5.92 -17.83 -4.36
CA ALA A 271 -5.36 -16.68 -5.08
C ALA A 271 -3.97 -16.28 -4.51
N VAL A 272 -3.76 -16.39 -3.20
CA VAL A 272 -2.45 -16.13 -2.59
C VAL A 272 -1.42 -17.18 -3.00
N VAL A 273 -1.79 -18.46 -3.16
CA VAL A 273 -0.87 -19.47 -3.71
C VAL A 273 -0.37 -19.05 -5.09
N LYS A 274 -1.25 -18.45 -5.90
CA LYS A 274 -0.85 -17.89 -7.20
C LYS A 274 0.16 -16.74 -7.08
N CYS A 275 0.07 -15.92 -6.04
CA CYS A 275 1.08 -14.90 -5.75
C CYS A 275 2.43 -15.54 -5.37
N HIS A 276 2.43 -16.62 -4.60
CA HIS A 276 3.66 -17.36 -4.27
C HIS A 276 4.31 -17.98 -5.52
N GLU A 277 3.51 -18.48 -6.49
CA GLU A 277 4.01 -18.93 -7.80
C GLU A 277 4.64 -17.80 -8.63
N MET A 278 4.32 -16.55 -8.32
CA MET A 278 4.94 -15.36 -8.92
C MET A 278 6.15 -14.83 -8.12
N ASP A 279 6.71 -15.64 -7.22
CA ASP A 279 7.85 -15.33 -6.35
C ASP A 279 7.58 -14.30 -5.24
N VAL A 280 6.31 -13.95 -4.96
CA VAL A 280 5.94 -13.10 -3.83
C VAL A 280 5.93 -13.91 -2.54
N LYS A 281 6.83 -13.61 -1.60
CA LYS A 281 7.00 -14.42 -0.37
C LYS A 281 5.97 -14.14 0.71
N GLN A 282 5.51 -12.92 0.81
CA GLN A 282 4.55 -12.49 1.82
C GLN A 282 3.40 -11.71 1.20
N VAL A 283 2.17 -12.09 1.50
CA VAL A 283 0.96 -11.42 1.03
C VAL A 283 0.10 -11.01 2.22
N LEU A 284 -0.05 -9.70 2.39
CA LEU A 284 -0.84 -9.06 3.45
C LEU A 284 -2.21 -8.66 2.89
N VAL A 285 -3.19 -9.55 2.98
CA VAL A 285 -4.51 -9.32 2.39
C VAL A 285 -5.41 -8.52 3.33
N LYS A 286 -5.92 -7.38 2.83
CA LYS A 286 -6.91 -6.53 3.49
C LYS A 286 -8.30 -7.03 3.13
N LEU A 287 -9.13 -7.43 4.12
CA LEU A 287 -10.41 -8.09 3.94
C LEU A 287 -11.61 -7.20 4.33
N GLY A 288 -11.43 -5.90 4.34
CA GLY A 288 -12.46 -4.93 4.72
C GLY A 288 -13.06 -5.26 6.10
N ALA A 289 -14.39 -5.42 6.17
CA ALA A 289 -15.10 -5.75 7.40
C ALA A 289 -14.80 -7.15 7.97
N LYS A 290 -14.05 -7.99 7.24
CA LYS A 290 -13.64 -9.33 7.69
C LYS A 290 -12.25 -9.33 8.36
N GLY A 291 -11.57 -8.17 8.41
CA GLY A 291 -10.24 -8.00 9.02
C GLY A 291 -9.11 -8.08 8.02
N SER A 292 -8.07 -8.84 8.34
CA SER A 292 -6.88 -9.03 7.49
C SER A 292 -6.23 -10.39 7.71
N ALA A 293 -5.38 -10.79 6.77
CA ALA A 293 -4.63 -12.03 6.85
C ALA A 293 -3.23 -11.83 6.26
N LEU A 294 -2.21 -12.32 6.96
CA LEU A 294 -0.83 -12.37 6.47
C LEU A 294 -0.48 -13.81 6.13
N PHE A 295 -0.20 -14.04 4.86
CA PHE A 295 0.29 -15.29 4.32
C PHE A 295 1.79 -15.17 4.09
N VAL A 296 2.55 -16.08 4.65
CA VAL A 296 4.00 -16.19 4.45
C VAL A 296 4.29 -17.58 3.91
N GLU A 297 5.01 -17.64 2.80
CA GLU A 297 5.33 -18.91 2.16
C GLU A 297 6.04 -19.87 3.14
N GLY A 298 5.46 -21.06 3.34
CA GLY A 298 6.01 -22.06 4.26
C GLY A 298 5.76 -21.82 5.76
N GLU A 299 5.04 -20.75 6.14
CA GLU A 299 4.67 -20.46 7.52
C GLU A 299 3.16 -20.64 7.78
N LYS A 300 2.80 -20.66 9.06
CA LYS A 300 1.40 -20.68 9.47
C LYS A 300 0.73 -19.34 9.17
N LEU A 301 -0.44 -19.38 8.56
CA LEU A 301 -1.30 -18.23 8.33
C LEU A 301 -1.63 -17.48 9.63
N ILE A 302 -1.49 -16.14 9.58
CA ILE A 302 -1.87 -15.26 10.68
C ILE A 302 -3.12 -14.47 10.25
N LYS A 303 -4.21 -14.59 11.02
CA LYS A 303 -5.46 -13.85 10.81
C LYS A 303 -5.63 -12.81 11.91
N GLN A 304 -6.05 -11.61 11.52
CA GLN A 304 -6.43 -10.56 12.44
C GLN A 304 -7.88 -10.16 12.16
N PRO A 305 -8.81 -10.43 13.09
CA PRO A 305 -10.17 -9.91 13.01
C PRO A 305 -10.18 -8.38 13.05
N ILE A 306 -11.27 -7.76 12.60
CA ILE A 306 -11.44 -6.32 12.79
C ILE A 306 -11.42 -5.97 14.28
N ILE A 307 -10.91 -4.79 14.58
CA ILE A 307 -11.20 -4.11 15.85
C ILE A 307 -12.39 -3.21 15.54
N SER A 308 -13.51 -3.45 16.22
CA SER A 308 -14.78 -2.77 15.90
C SER A 308 -14.67 -1.25 16.10
N ALA A 309 -15.06 -0.50 15.07
CA ALA A 309 -15.22 0.94 15.16
C ALA A 309 -16.56 1.29 15.84
N ALA A 310 -16.59 2.38 16.63
CA ALA A 310 -17.82 2.85 17.25
C ALA A 310 -18.86 3.30 16.21
N LYS A 311 -18.40 3.81 15.09
CA LYS A 311 -19.20 4.18 13.91
C LYS A 311 -18.31 4.08 12.66
N VAL A 312 -18.90 3.80 11.51
CA VAL A 312 -18.24 3.92 10.20
C VAL A 312 -18.82 5.16 9.51
N VAL A 313 -17.95 6.11 9.21
CA VAL A 313 -18.31 7.39 8.56
C VAL A 313 -17.80 7.40 7.12
N ASP A 314 -16.53 7.01 6.93
CA ASP A 314 -15.86 7.02 5.64
C ASP A 314 -14.75 5.96 5.66
N THR A 315 -14.68 5.12 4.63
CA THR A 315 -13.65 4.08 4.52
C THR A 315 -12.46 4.52 3.68
N THR A 316 -12.47 5.76 3.16
CA THR A 316 -11.37 6.33 2.38
C THR A 316 -10.10 6.39 3.25
N GLY A 317 -8.99 5.93 2.71
CA GLY A 317 -7.70 5.90 3.41
C GLY A 317 -7.53 4.79 4.45
N ALA A 318 -8.56 3.95 4.72
CA ALA A 318 -8.43 2.86 5.70
C ALA A 318 -7.37 1.82 5.29
N GLY A 319 -7.29 1.49 4.00
CA GLY A 319 -6.25 0.60 3.46
C GLY A 319 -4.85 1.19 3.58
N ASP A 320 -4.69 2.49 3.30
CA ASP A 320 -3.43 3.22 3.42
C ASP A 320 -2.99 3.29 4.88
N THR A 321 -3.94 3.62 5.79
CA THR A 321 -3.73 3.60 7.25
C THR A 321 -3.26 2.23 7.73
N PHE A 322 -3.91 1.16 7.26
CA PHE A 322 -3.56 -0.20 7.63
C PHE A 322 -2.14 -0.55 7.18
N THR A 323 -1.80 -0.29 5.91
CA THR A 323 -0.48 -0.60 5.34
C THR A 323 0.63 0.20 6.04
N ALA A 324 0.43 1.50 6.26
CA ALA A 324 1.42 2.36 6.93
C ALA A 324 1.60 1.98 8.41
N ALA A 325 0.51 1.71 9.14
CA ALA A 325 0.58 1.31 10.54
C ALA A 325 1.26 -0.07 10.70
N PHE A 326 0.99 -1.01 9.79
CA PHE A 326 1.69 -2.30 9.74
C PHE A 326 3.21 -2.09 9.55
N ALA A 327 3.60 -1.23 8.60
CA ALA A 327 5.00 -0.91 8.33
C ALA A 327 5.69 -0.27 9.53
N VAL A 328 5.06 0.72 10.18
CA VAL A 328 5.60 1.35 11.40
C VAL A 328 5.83 0.32 12.50
N ALA A 329 4.86 -0.54 12.77
CA ALA A 329 4.99 -1.58 13.79
C ALA A 329 6.10 -2.59 13.45
N LEU A 330 6.27 -2.91 12.17
CA LEU A 330 7.32 -3.82 11.69
C LEU A 330 8.73 -3.23 11.88
N VAL A 331 8.93 -1.96 11.55
CA VAL A 331 10.22 -1.26 11.79
C VAL A 331 10.53 -1.15 13.28
N GLU A 332 9.52 -1.03 14.12
CA GLU A 332 9.66 -1.03 15.59
C GLU A 332 9.97 -2.42 16.15
N GLY A 333 10.10 -3.46 15.32
CA GLY A 333 10.48 -4.81 15.73
C GLY A 333 9.37 -5.60 16.41
N LYS A 334 8.09 -5.23 16.20
CA LYS A 334 6.93 -5.99 16.70
C LYS A 334 6.79 -7.32 15.95
N SER A 335 6.19 -8.31 16.61
CA SER A 335 5.82 -9.57 15.93
C SER A 335 4.80 -9.34 14.82
N LYS A 336 4.69 -10.28 13.87
CA LYS A 336 3.72 -10.20 12.77
C LYS A 336 2.28 -10.04 13.27
N GLU A 337 1.93 -10.73 14.34
CA GLU A 337 0.62 -10.64 15.01
C GLU A 337 0.40 -9.25 15.62
N GLU A 338 1.39 -8.70 16.31
CA GLU A 338 1.32 -7.37 16.89
C GLU A 338 1.23 -6.29 15.80
N CYS A 339 1.96 -6.44 14.68
CA CYS A 339 1.86 -5.55 13.53
C CYS A 339 0.44 -5.53 12.96
N LEU A 340 -0.18 -6.69 12.77
CA LEU A 340 -1.55 -6.81 12.28
C LEU A 340 -2.55 -6.19 13.26
N LYS A 341 -2.40 -6.45 14.56
CA LYS A 341 -3.28 -5.88 15.60
C LYS A 341 -3.16 -4.36 15.67
N PHE A 342 -1.95 -3.81 15.57
CA PHE A 342 -1.69 -2.38 15.55
C PHE A 342 -2.32 -1.71 14.31
N ALA A 343 -2.14 -2.32 13.14
CA ALA A 343 -2.72 -1.86 11.88
C ALA A 343 -4.26 -1.89 11.90
N ALA A 344 -4.86 -2.95 12.45
CA ALA A 344 -6.31 -3.07 12.60
C ALA A 344 -6.89 -1.99 13.53
N ALA A 345 -6.18 -1.65 14.64
CA ALA A 345 -6.59 -0.58 15.53
C ALA A 345 -6.52 0.80 14.85
N ALA A 346 -5.46 1.06 14.10
CA ALA A 346 -5.31 2.30 13.34
C ALA A 346 -6.42 2.44 12.29
N ALA A 347 -6.68 1.41 11.50
CA ALA A 347 -7.74 1.40 10.48
C ALA A 347 -9.15 1.56 11.09
N SER A 348 -9.40 0.96 12.27
CA SER A 348 -10.66 1.13 13.01
C SER A 348 -10.91 2.58 13.43
N LEU A 349 -9.89 3.32 13.81
CA LEU A 349 -10.01 4.75 14.12
C LEU A 349 -10.19 5.59 12.85
N CYS A 350 -9.47 5.26 11.78
CA CYS A 350 -9.54 5.95 10.49
C CYS A 350 -10.98 5.99 9.95
N VAL A 351 -11.69 4.87 9.90
CA VAL A 351 -13.04 4.81 9.32
C VAL A 351 -14.10 5.63 10.06
N GLN A 352 -13.77 6.23 11.19
CA GLN A 352 -14.69 7.04 12.01
C GLN A 352 -14.68 8.53 11.66
N VAL A 353 -13.81 8.95 10.75
CA VAL A 353 -13.62 10.36 10.34
C VAL A 353 -13.69 10.47 8.83
N LYS A 354 -14.27 11.56 8.30
CA LYS A 354 -14.37 11.80 6.85
C LYS A 354 -13.04 12.24 6.25
N GLY A 355 -12.73 11.75 5.04
CA GLY A 355 -11.53 12.06 4.26
C GLY A 355 -10.33 11.21 4.66
N ALA A 356 -9.33 11.10 3.77
CA ALA A 356 -8.16 10.25 3.98
C ALA A 356 -7.18 10.82 5.02
N ILE A 357 -6.40 11.85 4.68
CA ILE A 357 -5.41 12.44 5.59
C ILE A 357 -6.02 12.95 6.90
N PRO A 358 -7.20 13.61 6.91
CA PRO A 358 -7.81 14.03 8.16
C PRO A 358 -8.15 12.88 9.12
N SER A 359 -8.48 11.70 8.58
CA SER A 359 -8.88 10.52 9.37
C SER A 359 -7.71 9.72 9.97
N MET A 360 -6.48 9.96 9.52
CA MET A 360 -5.31 9.23 10.02
C MET A 360 -5.17 9.43 11.53
N PRO A 361 -5.13 8.34 12.34
CA PRO A 361 -5.10 8.45 13.80
C PRO A 361 -3.71 8.84 14.32
N ASP A 362 -3.69 9.51 15.46
CA ASP A 362 -2.45 9.68 16.21
C ASP A 362 -2.09 8.41 17.00
N ARG A 363 -0.81 8.26 17.32
CA ARG A 363 -0.27 7.10 18.04
C ARG A 363 -0.95 6.87 19.40
N LYS A 364 -1.23 7.93 20.14
CA LYS A 364 -1.82 7.84 21.48
C LYS A 364 -3.22 7.22 21.41
N SER A 365 -4.02 7.62 20.42
CA SER A 365 -5.35 7.07 20.17
C SER A 365 -5.30 5.59 19.81
N VAL A 366 -4.35 5.18 18.95
CA VAL A 366 -4.16 3.76 18.59
C VAL A 366 -3.77 2.93 19.82
N LEU A 367 -2.80 3.38 20.61
CA LEU A 367 -2.37 2.67 21.81
C LEU A 367 -3.48 2.59 22.87
N LYS A 368 -4.29 3.65 23.03
CA LYS A 368 -5.45 3.64 23.92
C LYS A 368 -6.48 2.60 23.50
N LEU A 369 -6.78 2.53 22.20
CA LEU A 369 -7.72 1.51 21.68
C LEU A 369 -7.18 0.10 21.92
N LEU A 370 -5.89 -0.14 21.69
CA LEU A 370 -5.27 -1.46 21.93
C LEU A 370 -5.28 -1.92 23.39
N GLN A 371 -5.34 -1.00 24.35
CA GLN A 371 -5.47 -1.32 25.76
C GLN A 371 -6.89 -1.74 26.15
N SER A 372 -7.87 -1.45 25.33
CA SER A 372 -9.30 -1.73 25.56
C SER A 372 -9.83 -3.00 24.88
N VAL A 373 -8.97 -3.69 24.06
CA VAL A 373 -9.36 -4.86 23.25
C VAL A 373 -8.42 -6.06 23.44
#